data_4981330ec0abd3da73b400c114c2bea4
#
_entry.id   4981330ec0abd3da73b400c114c2bea4
#
_cell.length_a   1.000
_cell.length_b   1.000
_cell.length_c   1.000
_cell.angle_alpha   90.00
_cell.angle_beta   90.00
_cell.angle_gamma   90.00
#
_symmetry.space_group_name_H-M   'P 1'
#
loop_
_entity.id
_entity.type
_entity.pdbx_description
1 polymer ?
#
loop_
_entity_poly.entity_id
_entity_poly.type
_entity_poly.pdbx_seq_one_letter_code
_entity_poly.pdbx_strand_id
1 'polypeptide(L)'
;MMRRFSAGVILTTACIAASAAAQTPPPGHPLVPAYPGSKTYQATVVAAFDEFDMPTGPSKNGKMTKSEHLEGKVTMLSYLSPTGRSILEIFRNYEGGLKEAGFETLFTCKGGECGNQISIKGLGYLPDGEEARYLAARLARPEGDVYVALHVGSIGTRFVVVEVKPMETGLVKISADALNKDLDRVGHVAVYQLLFDTAKADLKPESNGALKEIAALLAKSPTLKLHVVGHTDNVGALAQNLDLSKRRAQAVVTALTTTYRVAAARLHADGVGPLAPVASNDGEAGRAKNRRVEMVKQ
;
A
#
# COMPACT_ATOMS: atom_id res chain seq x y z
N MET A 1 38.21 36.37 83.73
CA MET A 1 37.86 35.00 83.32
C MET A 1 37.04 35.11 82.05
N MET A 2 37.69 34.99 80.86
CA MET A 2 37.05 35.15 79.55
C MET A 2 36.84 33.78 78.91
N ARG A 3 35.59 33.40 78.68
CA ARG A 3 35.27 32.21 77.94
C ARG A 3 35.11 32.56 76.45
N ARG A 4 35.94 31.96 75.59
CA ARG A 4 35.83 32.07 74.14
C ARG A 4 34.83 30.98 73.67
N PHE A 5 33.80 31.41 72.93
CA PHE A 5 32.93 30.58 72.19
C PHE A 5 33.50 30.38 70.79
N SER A 6 33.82 29.13 70.37
CA SER A 6 34.16 28.78 69.03
C SER A 6 32.87 28.48 68.28
N ALA A 7 32.58 29.20 67.19
CA ALA A 7 31.47 28.89 66.27
C ALA A 7 31.97 27.88 65.24
N GLY A 8 31.42 26.67 65.28
CA GLY A 8 31.63 25.67 64.21
C GLY A 8 30.75 25.93 63.01
N VAL A 9 31.38 26.11 61.85
CA VAL A 9 30.69 26.19 60.56
C VAL A 9 30.42 24.80 60.06
N ILE A 10 29.14 24.43 59.98
CA ILE A 10 28.68 23.16 59.38
C ILE A 10 28.49 23.44 57.88
N LEU A 11 29.39 22.92 57.04
CA LEU A 11 29.23 22.89 55.58
C LEU A 11 28.25 21.76 55.23
N THR A 12 27.01 22.13 54.89
CA THR A 12 26.04 21.18 54.29
C THR A 12 26.31 21.07 52.80
N THR A 13 26.88 19.95 52.38
CA THR A 13 27.04 19.60 50.94
C THR A 13 25.69 19.17 50.40
N ALA A 14 25.02 20.05 49.64
CA ALA A 14 23.79 19.68 48.91
C ALA A 14 24.17 18.83 47.68
N CYS A 15 23.90 17.53 47.76
CA CYS A 15 23.89 16.65 46.57
C CYS A 15 22.74 17.07 45.66
N ILE A 16 23.03 17.76 44.57
CA ILE A 16 22.08 17.99 43.46
C ILE A 16 21.99 16.67 42.70
N ALA A 17 20.98 15.89 42.98
CA ALA A 17 20.60 14.77 42.13
C ALA A 17 20.04 15.34 40.83
N ALA A 18 20.82 15.30 39.75
CA ALA A 18 20.34 15.63 38.42
C ALA A 18 19.33 14.54 38.02
N SER A 19 18.05 14.86 38.07
CA SER A 19 16.99 14.04 37.48
C SER A 19 17.23 13.99 35.99
N ALA A 20 17.71 12.85 35.47
CA ALA A 20 17.68 12.56 34.03
C ALA A 20 16.21 12.56 33.61
N ALA A 21 15.76 13.63 32.97
CA ALA A 21 14.45 13.67 32.36
C ALA A 21 14.37 12.50 31.37
N ALA A 22 13.49 11.56 31.65
CA ALA A 22 13.22 10.44 30.75
C ALA A 22 12.72 11.04 29.42
N GLN A 23 13.56 10.99 28.39
CA GLN A 23 13.19 11.42 27.05
C GLN A 23 12.06 10.50 26.58
N THR A 24 10.91 11.08 26.23
CA THR A 24 9.83 10.33 25.60
C THR A 24 10.40 9.60 24.37
N PRO A 25 10.23 8.28 24.27
CA PRO A 25 10.74 7.55 23.11
C PRO A 25 10.12 8.12 21.83
N PRO A 26 10.86 8.16 20.72
CA PRO A 26 10.32 8.61 19.46
C PRO A 26 9.11 7.75 19.05
N PRO A 27 8.14 8.31 18.30
CA PRO A 27 6.98 7.57 17.84
C PRO A 27 7.42 6.34 17.05
N GLY A 28 6.88 5.17 17.40
CA GLY A 28 7.20 3.88 16.81
C GLY A 28 5.94 3.17 16.30
N HIS A 29 6.14 2.02 15.69
CA HIS A 29 5.04 1.10 15.39
C HIS A 29 4.80 0.20 16.61
N PRO A 30 3.55 -0.17 16.96
CA PRO A 30 3.26 -1.01 18.13
C PRO A 30 4.07 -2.32 18.20
N LEU A 31 4.35 -2.93 17.05
CA LEU A 31 5.10 -4.18 16.94
C LEU A 31 6.63 -3.99 16.85
N VAL A 32 7.12 -2.80 16.51
CA VAL A 32 8.55 -2.48 16.36
C VAL A 32 8.83 -1.10 16.99
N PRO A 33 8.95 -1.03 18.32
CA PRO A 33 9.26 0.20 19.02
C PRO A 33 10.68 0.69 18.65
N ALA A 34 10.92 1.98 18.84
CA ALA A 34 12.26 2.54 18.68
C ALA A 34 13.22 1.93 19.71
N TYR A 35 14.48 1.65 19.30
CA TYR A 35 15.52 1.20 20.24
C TYR A 35 15.75 2.28 21.32
N PRO A 36 15.91 1.89 22.60
CA PRO A 36 16.10 2.85 23.70
C PRO A 36 17.24 3.84 23.42
N GLY A 37 16.96 5.13 23.56
CA GLY A 37 17.92 6.20 23.31
C GLY A 37 18.07 6.60 21.84
N SER A 38 17.36 5.96 20.92
CA SER A 38 17.26 6.40 19.51
C SER A 38 16.56 7.75 19.38
N LYS A 39 16.87 8.49 18.31
CA LYS A 39 16.20 9.74 17.93
C LYS A 39 15.58 9.57 16.55
N THR A 40 14.44 10.19 16.30
CA THR A 40 13.85 10.22 14.96
C THR A 40 14.83 10.86 13.98
N TYR A 41 15.12 10.14 12.88
CA TYR A 41 15.95 10.66 11.78
C TYR A 41 15.09 11.34 10.72
N GLN A 42 14.04 10.67 10.29
CA GLN A 42 13.04 11.20 9.37
C GLN A 42 11.64 11.03 9.95
N ALA A 43 10.72 11.88 9.54
CA ALA A 43 9.33 11.77 9.96
C ALA A 43 8.76 10.39 9.59
N THR A 44 7.96 9.81 10.49
CA THR A 44 7.23 8.57 10.22
C THR A 44 6.26 8.80 9.05
N VAL A 45 6.32 7.93 8.04
CA VAL A 45 5.40 7.93 6.91
C VAL A 45 4.42 6.77 7.10
N VAL A 46 3.13 7.08 7.04
CA VAL A 46 2.06 6.08 7.12
C VAL A 46 1.16 6.23 5.92
N ALA A 47 1.10 5.20 5.07
CA ALA A 47 0.12 5.09 4.00
C ALA A 47 -0.97 4.10 4.43
N ALA A 48 -2.24 4.51 4.36
CA ALA A 48 -3.38 3.66 4.73
C ALA A 48 -3.47 2.41 3.83
N PHE A 49 -3.03 2.54 2.58
CA PHE A 49 -2.82 1.46 1.62
C PHE A 49 -1.73 1.88 0.64
N ASP A 50 -0.72 1.03 0.43
CA ASP A 50 0.37 1.21 -0.54
C ASP A 50 0.98 -0.17 -0.83
N GLU A 51 1.91 -0.22 -1.78
CA GLU A 51 2.66 -1.43 -2.13
C GLU A 51 4.12 -1.35 -1.66
N PHE A 52 4.70 -2.50 -1.38
CA PHE A 52 6.11 -2.64 -1.04
C PHE A 52 6.67 -3.97 -1.53
N ASP A 53 7.73 -3.91 -2.33
CA ASP A 53 8.50 -5.10 -2.73
C ASP A 53 9.57 -5.39 -1.67
N MET A 54 9.26 -6.32 -0.76
CA MET A 54 10.13 -6.67 0.36
C MET A 54 11.25 -7.58 -0.10
N PRO A 55 12.54 -7.22 0.08
CA PRO A 55 13.66 -8.09 -0.22
C PRO A 55 13.65 -9.39 0.59
N THR A 56 13.63 -10.54 -0.09
CA THR A 56 13.73 -11.87 0.51
C THR A 56 14.91 -12.68 -0.08
N GLY A 57 15.85 -11.99 -0.71
CA GLY A 57 17.11 -12.52 -1.24
C GLY A 57 18.11 -11.39 -1.47
N PRO A 58 19.39 -11.70 -1.82
CA PRO A 58 20.40 -10.69 -2.10
C PRO A 58 20.11 -9.95 -3.41
N SER A 59 20.72 -8.78 -3.58
CA SER A 59 20.68 -8.04 -4.85
C SER A 59 21.80 -8.50 -5.80
N LYS A 60 21.50 -8.46 -7.11
CA LYS A 60 22.47 -8.74 -8.18
C LYS A 60 22.14 -7.86 -9.39
N ASN A 61 23.17 -7.23 -9.98
CA ASN A 61 23.01 -6.37 -11.15
C ASN A 61 21.93 -5.27 -10.98
N GLY A 62 21.89 -4.64 -9.80
CA GLY A 62 20.95 -3.55 -9.50
C GLY A 62 19.50 -3.98 -9.28
N LYS A 63 19.22 -5.28 -9.11
CA LYS A 63 17.89 -5.83 -8.85
C LYS A 63 17.94 -6.84 -7.70
N MET A 64 16.83 -6.97 -6.98
CA MET A 64 16.65 -8.06 -6.02
C MET A 64 16.53 -9.39 -6.76
N THR A 65 17.22 -10.43 -6.28
CA THR A 65 17.09 -11.79 -6.82
C THR A 65 15.79 -12.45 -6.40
N LYS A 66 15.26 -12.04 -5.25
CA LYS A 66 13.97 -12.49 -4.71
C LYS A 66 13.34 -11.39 -3.88
N SER A 67 12.06 -11.14 -4.08
CA SER A 67 11.23 -10.21 -3.28
C SER A 67 9.82 -10.77 -3.12
N GLU A 68 9.12 -10.35 -2.07
CA GLU A 68 7.67 -10.50 -1.92
C GLU A 68 6.99 -9.18 -2.20
N HIS A 69 6.02 -9.21 -3.12
CA HIS A 69 5.14 -8.09 -3.40
C HIS A 69 4.02 -8.04 -2.38
N LEU A 70 3.95 -6.97 -1.62
CA LEU A 70 3.03 -6.81 -0.50
C LEU A 70 2.16 -5.57 -0.73
N GLU A 71 0.86 -5.70 -0.45
CA GLU A 71 -0.10 -4.60 -0.47
C GLU A 71 -0.79 -4.49 0.89
N GLY A 72 -0.95 -3.28 1.39
CA GLY A 72 -1.60 -3.03 2.68
C GLY A 72 -1.28 -1.67 3.27
N LYS A 73 -1.47 -1.54 4.59
CA LYS A 73 -1.02 -0.35 5.31
C LYS A 73 0.50 -0.41 5.45
N VAL A 74 1.19 0.57 4.90
CA VAL A 74 2.65 0.67 4.94
C VAL A 74 3.07 1.75 5.92
N THR A 75 3.93 1.38 6.88
CA THR A 75 4.54 2.30 7.85
C THR A 75 6.04 2.29 7.67
N MET A 76 6.65 3.47 7.43
CA MET A 76 8.09 3.63 7.31
C MET A 76 8.62 4.42 8.50
N LEU A 77 9.64 3.87 9.17
CA LEU A 77 10.24 4.44 10.37
C LEU A 77 11.76 4.60 10.17
N SER A 78 12.33 5.68 10.67
CA SER A 78 13.75 5.96 10.53
C SER A 78 14.30 6.62 11.79
N TYR A 79 15.34 6.00 12.38
CA TYR A 79 15.93 6.42 13.64
C TYR A 79 17.45 6.54 13.53
N LEU A 80 18.03 7.54 14.16
CA LEU A 80 19.47 7.59 14.47
C LEU A 80 19.77 6.60 15.59
N SER A 81 20.85 5.84 15.43
CA SER A 81 21.32 4.95 16.50
C SER A 81 21.81 5.74 17.72
N PRO A 82 21.58 5.26 18.94
CA PRO A 82 22.12 5.87 20.15
C PRO A 82 23.64 5.72 20.19
N THR A 83 24.31 6.74 20.73
CA THR A 83 25.76 6.74 20.89
C THR A 83 26.26 5.54 21.71
N GLY A 84 27.35 4.92 21.27
CA GLY A 84 27.98 3.80 21.99
C GLY A 84 27.31 2.45 21.78
N ARG A 85 26.30 2.33 20.93
CA ARG A 85 25.68 1.07 20.56
C ARG A 85 26.13 0.63 19.16
N SER A 86 26.55 -0.63 19.02
CA SER A 86 26.98 -1.18 17.74
C SER A 86 25.79 -1.58 16.87
N ILE A 87 26.00 -1.61 15.54
CA ILE A 87 25.03 -2.14 14.57
C ILE A 87 24.60 -3.57 14.95
N LEU A 88 25.57 -4.41 15.35
CA LEU A 88 25.32 -5.79 15.76
C LEU A 88 24.39 -5.86 17.00
N GLU A 89 24.67 -5.06 18.02
CA GLU A 89 23.87 -5.04 19.26
C GLU A 89 22.42 -4.62 18.97
N ILE A 90 22.22 -3.54 18.22
CA ILE A 90 20.89 -3.06 17.84
C ILE A 90 20.15 -4.12 17.01
N PHE A 91 20.81 -4.67 16.01
CA PHE A 91 20.24 -5.70 15.14
C PHE A 91 19.78 -6.94 15.93
N ARG A 92 20.65 -7.46 16.84
CA ARG A 92 20.34 -8.66 17.64
C ARG A 92 19.18 -8.44 18.61
N ASN A 93 19.04 -7.24 19.18
CA ASN A 93 17.88 -6.90 20.01
C ASN A 93 16.57 -6.93 19.20
N TYR A 94 16.57 -6.38 18.00
CA TYR A 94 15.38 -6.45 17.15
C TYR A 94 15.11 -7.87 16.64
N GLU A 95 16.12 -8.60 16.20
CA GLU A 95 16.00 -9.99 15.76
C GLU A 95 15.40 -10.87 16.86
N GLY A 96 15.91 -10.75 18.11
CA GLY A 96 15.40 -11.45 19.28
C GLY A 96 13.95 -11.05 19.60
N GLY A 97 13.67 -9.75 19.68
CA GLY A 97 12.33 -9.24 19.98
C GLY A 97 11.28 -9.63 18.92
N LEU A 98 11.63 -9.61 17.63
CA LEU A 98 10.74 -10.10 16.57
C LEU A 98 10.46 -11.59 16.70
N LYS A 99 11.49 -12.40 17.00
CA LYS A 99 11.33 -13.84 17.22
C LYS A 99 10.45 -14.14 18.43
N GLU A 100 10.65 -13.44 19.55
CA GLU A 100 9.81 -13.56 20.76
C GLU A 100 8.36 -13.14 20.50
N ALA A 101 8.14 -12.18 19.62
CA ALA A 101 6.81 -11.75 19.17
C ALA A 101 6.16 -12.71 18.15
N GLY A 102 6.81 -13.82 17.79
CA GLY A 102 6.29 -14.85 16.90
C GLY A 102 6.54 -14.62 15.41
N PHE A 103 7.41 -13.66 15.05
CA PHE A 103 7.79 -13.47 13.66
C PHE A 103 8.71 -14.60 13.16
N GLU A 104 8.40 -15.11 11.98
CA GLU A 104 9.26 -15.99 11.19
C GLU A 104 10.24 -15.14 10.37
N THR A 105 11.55 -15.47 10.45
CA THR A 105 12.57 -14.82 9.60
C THR A 105 12.53 -15.42 8.20
N LEU A 106 12.27 -14.58 7.20
CA LEU A 106 12.24 -14.98 5.78
C LEU A 106 13.61 -14.84 5.11
N PHE A 107 14.37 -13.81 5.49
CA PHE A 107 15.71 -13.56 4.96
C PHE A 107 16.51 -12.68 5.92
N THR A 108 17.82 -12.92 5.99
CA THR A 108 18.76 -12.04 6.69
C THR A 108 20.10 -12.03 5.97
N CYS A 109 20.82 -10.90 6.04
CA CYS A 109 22.16 -10.77 5.46
C CYS A 109 22.98 -9.68 6.17
N LYS A 110 24.32 -9.74 6.00
CA LYS A 110 25.28 -8.74 6.48
C LYS A 110 26.14 -8.23 5.32
N GLY A 111 26.32 -6.92 5.20
CA GLY A 111 27.24 -6.29 4.26
C GLY A 111 27.14 -6.87 2.85
N GLY A 112 28.26 -7.37 2.30
CA GLY A 112 28.33 -7.97 0.98
C GLY A 112 27.44 -9.20 0.74
N GLU A 113 26.99 -9.89 1.80
CA GLU A 113 26.03 -11.01 1.68
C GLU A 113 24.66 -10.50 1.16
N CYS A 114 24.34 -9.23 1.40
CA CYS A 114 23.12 -8.60 0.88
C CYS A 114 23.19 -8.33 -0.64
N GLY A 115 24.36 -8.53 -1.25
CA GLY A 115 24.62 -8.31 -2.68
C GLY A 115 25.08 -6.90 -3.02
N ASN A 116 24.83 -6.47 -4.26
CA ASN A 116 25.18 -5.13 -4.72
C ASN A 116 24.27 -4.09 -4.08
N GLN A 117 24.84 -2.93 -3.75
CA GLN A 117 24.05 -1.84 -3.17
C GLN A 117 22.92 -1.38 -4.10
N ILE A 118 21.72 -1.35 -3.58
CA ILE A 118 20.53 -0.83 -4.25
C ILE A 118 19.74 0.08 -3.31
N SER A 119 18.97 1.02 -3.88
CA SER A 119 18.06 1.87 -3.11
C SER A 119 16.69 1.20 -2.97
N ILE A 120 16.19 1.11 -1.75
CA ILE A 120 14.89 0.51 -1.43
C ILE A 120 14.01 1.55 -0.73
N LYS A 121 12.78 1.72 -1.19
CA LYS A 121 11.79 2.64 -0.61
C LYS A 121 11.69 2.41 0.91
N GLY A 122 11.86 3.45 1.70
CA GLY A 122 11.77 3.41 3.16
C GLY A 122 13.01 2.84 3.88
N LEU A 123 13.86 2.06 3.23
CA LEU A 123 15.08 1.48 3.82
C LEU A 123 16.36 2.22 3.43
N GLY A 124 16.34 3.02 2.35
CA GLY A 124 17.51 3.66 1.79
C GLY A 124 18.39 2.68 1.02
N TYR A 125 19.71 2.88 1.07
CA TYR A 125 20.66 1.97 0.42
C TYR A 125 20.86 0.70 1.24
N LEU A 126 20.79 -0.46 0.57
CA LEU A 126 21.01 -1.78 1.15
C LEU A 126 22.04 -2.56 0.28
N PRO A 127 23.18 -3.02 0.85
CA PRO A 127 23.74 -2.59 2.15
C PRO A 127 24.30 -1.16 2.09
N ASP A 128 24.41 -0.46 3.24
CA ASP A 128 25.07 0.84 3.36
C ASP A 128 26.43 0.76 4.06
N GLY A 129 27.08 -0.37 3.99
CA GLY A 129 28.43 -0.67 4.52
C GLY A 129 28.60 -2.14 4.90
N GLU A 130 29.84 -2.54 5.20
CA GLU A 130 30.22 -3.93 5.51
C GLU A 130 29.58 -4.48 6.80
N GLU A 131 29.30 -3.61 7.76
CA GLU A 131 28.65 -3.99 9.02
C GLU A 131 27.12 -3.86 8.95
N ALA A 132 26.55 -3.27 7.89
CA ALA A 132 25.12 -3.13 7.70
C ALA A 132 24.42 -4.50 7.72
N ARG A 133 23.24 -4.54 8.35
CA ARG A 133 22.45 -5.77 8.51
C ARG A 133 21.02 -5.55 8.08
N TYR A 134 20.48 -6.57 7.43
CA TYR A 134 19.10 -6.59 7.00
C TYR A 134 18.39 -7.83 7.49
N LEU A 135 17.10 -7.70 7.78
CA LEU A 135 16.22 -8.79 8.14
C LEU A 135 14.82 -8.53 7.54
N ALA A 136 14.27 -9.54 6.90
CA ALA A 136 12.87 -9.65 6.49
C ALA A 136 12.18 -10.69 7.35
N ALA A 137 11.04 -10.34 7.96
CA ALA A 137 10.28 -11.24 8.82
C ALA A 137 8.78 -11.10 8.60
N ARG A 138 8.03 -12.17 8.88
CA ARG A 138 6.57 -12.27 8.74
C ARG A 138 5.94 -12.75 10.04
N LEU A 139 4.82 -12.15 10.41
CA LEU A 139 3.94 -12.61 11.46
C LEU A 139 2.58 -12.96 10.84
N ALA A 140 2.20 -14.25 10.90
CA ALA A 140 0.90 -14.68 10.43
C ALA A 140 -0.19 -14.33 11.46
N ARG A 141 -1.27 -13.66 11.02
CA ARG A 141 -2.40 -13.27 11.87
C ARG A 141 -3.74 -13.48 11.13
N PRO A 142 -4.82 -13.80 11.85
CA PRO A 142 -6.15 -13.97 11.23
C PRO A 142 -6.66 -12.73 10.47
N GLU A 143 -6.34 -11.53 10.98
CA GLU A 143 -6.74 -10.24 10.39
C GLU A 143 -5.87 -9.76 9.21
N GLY A 144 -4.86 -10.53 8.86
CA GLY A 144 -3.87 -10.25 7.83
C GLY A 144 -2.44 -10.27 8.37
N ASP A 145 -1.54 -10.80 7.57
CA ASP A 145 -0.13 -10.94 7.92
C ASP A 145 0.55 -9.59 8.10
N VAL A 146 1.55 -9.57 8.97
CA VAL A 146 2.44 -8.41 9.14
C VAL A 146 3.84 -8.76 8.69
N TYR A 147 4.39 -7.93 7.85
CA TYR A 147 5.76 -8.05 7.38
C TYR A 147 6.62 -6.90 7.92
N VAL A 148 7.83 -7.21 8.30
CA VAL A 148 8.82 -6.25 8.79
C VAL A 148 10.10 -6.39 7.97
N ALA A 149 10.47 -5.33 7.28
CA ALA A 149 11.79 -5.15 6.69
C ALA A 149 12.60 -4.22 7.60
N LEU A 150 13.65 -4.73 8.22
CA LEU A 150 14.56 -4.03 9.12
C LEU A 150 15.93 -3.85 8.45
N HIS A 151 16.43 -2.62 8.41
CA HIS A 151 17.78 -2.30 8.05
C HIS A 151 18.48 -1.54 9.20
N VAL A 152 19.61 -2.06 9.66
CA VAL A 152 20.48 -1.38 10.65
C VAL A 152 21.82 -1.11 9.96
N GLY A 153 22.10 0.15 9.72
CA GLY A 153 23.27 0.59 8.98
C GLY A 153 24.07 1.71 9.66
N SER A 154 24.94 2.35 8.90
CA SER A 154 25.90 3.36 9.40
C SER A 154 25.22 4.60 10.00
N ILE A 155 24.06 4.99 9.47
CA ILE A 155 23.31 6.17 9.95
C ILE A 155 22.39 5.80 11.12
N GLY A 156 21.81 4.59 11.09
CA GLY A 156 20.85 4.17 12.10
C GLY A 156 19.97 2.99 11.68
N THR A 157 18.76 2.98 12.19
CA THR A 157 17.79 1.90 11.98
C THR A 157 16.61 2.38 11.16
N ARG A 158 16.25 1.62 10.14
CA ARG A 158 15.07 1.86 9.30
C ARG A 158 14.18 0.64 9.26
N PHE A 159 12.87 0.89 9.24
CA PHE A 159 11.85 -0.13 9.10
C PHE A 159 10.88 0.22 7.98
N VAL A 160 10.44 -0.81 7.28
CA VAL A 160 9.18 -0.80 6.56
C VAL A 160 8.32 -1.90 7.16
N VAL A 161 7.18 -1.52 7.72
CA VAL A 161 6.18 -2.45 8.26
C VAL A 161 4.98 -2.44 7.32
N VAL A 162 4.60 -3.61 6.82
CA VAL A 162 3.43 -3.80 5.97
C VAL A 162 2.41 -4.65 6.73
N GLU A 163 1.28 -4.05 7.06
CA GLU A 163 0.11 -4.78 7.58
C GLU A 163 -0.79 -5.11 6.38
N VAL A 164 -0.72 -6.38 5.94
CA VAL A 164 -1.49 -6.83 4.75
C VAL A 164 -2.97 -6.70 5.02
N LYS A 165 -3.64 -5.94 4.19
CA LYS A 165 -5.09 -5.76 4.25
C LYS A 165 -5.63 -5.38 2.88
N PRO A 166 -6.91 -5.68 2.58
CA PRO A 166 -7.52 -5.24 1.33
C PRO A 166 -7.62 -3.72 1.28
N MET A 167 -7.52 -3.17 0.07
CA MET A 167 -7.75 -1.75 -0.19
C MET A 167 -9.20 -1.37 0.17
N GLU A 168 -9.37 -0.26 0.86
CA GLU A 168 -10.71 0.32 1.04
C GLU A 168 -11.25 0.82 -0.31
N THR A 169 -12.39 0.28 -0.73
CA THR A 169 -13.02 0.61 -2.00
C THR A 169 -14.25 1.51 -1.80
N GLY A 170 -14.72 2.15 -2.87
CA GLY A 170 -15.93 3.00 -2.81
C GLY A 170 -15.73 4.39 -2.19
N LEU A 171 -14.49 4.78 -1.87
CA LEU A 171 -14.15 6.13 -1.40
C LEU A 171 -14.35 7.19 -2.51
N VAL A 172 -14.10 6.81 -3.76
CA VAL A 172 -14.40 7.65 -4.92
C VAL A 172 -15.78 7.25 -5.43
N LYS A 173 -16.79 8.05 -5.13
CA LYS A 173 -18.13 7.87 -5.67
C LYS A 173 -18.18 8.53 -7.04
N ILE A 174 -18.38 7.74 -8.09
CA ILE A 174 -18.81 8.27 -9.38
C ILE A 174 -20.23 8.76 -9.16
N SER A 175 -20.47 10.05 -9.38
CA SER A 175 -21.83 10.61 -9.31
C SER A 175 -22.44 10.70 -10.70
N ALA A 176 -23.78 10.64 -10.79
CA ALA A 176 -24.50 10.87 -12.03
C ALA A 176 -24.09 12.19 -12.72
N ASP A 177 -23.81 13.24 -11.93
CA ASP A 177 -23.40 14.55 -12.46
C ASP A 177 -21.98 14.52 -13.03
N ALA A 178 -21.04 13.75 -12.43
CA ALA A 178 -19.70 13.58 -12.98
C ALA A 178 -19.74 12.76 -14.27
N LEU A 179 -20.51 11.68 -14.33
CA LEU A 179 -20.73 10.89 -15.55
C LEU A 179 -21.30 11.76 -16.68
N ASN A 180 -22.30 12.60 -16.35
CA ASN A 180 -22.90 13.49 -17.34
C ASN A 180 -21.90 14.50 -17.91
N LYS A 181 -21.08 15.12 -17.07
CA LYS A 181 -20.04 16.06 -17.51
C LYS A 181 -19.04 15.42 -18.47
N ASP A 182 -18.60 14.21 -18.21
CA ASP A 182 -17.67 13.50 -19.08
C ASP A 182 -18.34 13.09 -20.40
N LEU A 183 -19.58 12.59 -20.37
CA LEU A 183 -20.36 12.29 -21.57
C LEU A 183 -20.59 13.53 -22.45
N ASP A 184 -20.84 14.69 -21.85
CA ASP A 184 -21.01 15.92 -22.62
C ASP A 184 -19.68 16.48 -23.16
N ARG A 185 -18.58 16.28 -22.44
CA ARG A 185 -17.26 16.80 -22.81
C ARG A 185 -16.55 15.95 -23.86
N VAL A 186 -16.57 14.63 -23.70
CA VAL A 186 -15.77 13.71 -24.53
C VAL A 186 -16.60 12.63 -25.26
N GLY A 187 -17.92 12.57 -25.01
CA GLY A 187 -18.82 11.60 -25.65
C GLY A 187 -18.82 10.21 -25.01
N HIS A 188 -17.89 9.90 -24.11
CA HIS A 188 -17.82 8.61 -23.42
C HIS A 188 -17.23 8.75 -22.01
N VAL A 189 -17.48 7.73 -21.16
CA VAL A 189 -16.88 7.62 -19.83
C VAL A 189 -16.63 6.17 -19.46
N ALA A 190 -15.43 5.88 -18.96
CA ALA A 190 -15.07 4.56 -18.45
C ALA A 190 -15.58 4.38 -17.00
N VAL A 191 -16.25 3.27 -16.73
CA VAL A 191 -16.78 2.91 -15.41
C VAL A 191 -16.05 1.68 -14.87
N TYR A 192 -14.94 1.91 -14.17
CA TYR A 192 -14.09 0.86 -13.61
C TYR A 192 -14.71 0.08 -12.46
N GLN A 193 -15.77 0.61 -11.84
CA GLN A 193 -16.48 0.00 -10.72
C GLN A 193 -17.50 -1.06 -11.14
N LEU A 194 -17.64 -1.33 -12.43
CA LEU A 194 -18.39 -2.47 -12.95
C LEU A 194 -17.46 -3.70 -12.95
N LEU A 195 -17.58 -4.52 -11.91
CA LEU A 195 -16.65 -5.60 -11.61
C LEU A 195 -17.20 -6.95 -12.02
N PHE A 196 -16.29 -7.81 -12.53
CA PHE A 196 -16.57 -9.18 -12.97
C PHE A 196 -15.50 -10.12 -12.44
N ASP A 197 -15.83 -11.39 -12.29
CA ASP A 197 -14.81 -12.42 -12.07
C ASP A 197 -13.99 -12.68 -13.34
N THR A 198 -12.81 -13.25 -13.15
CA THR A 198 -11.92 -13.61 -14.26
C THR A 198 -12.65 -14.53 -15.24
N ALA A 199 -12.62 -14.17 -16.51
CA ALA A 199 -13.27 -14.88 -17.63
C ALA A 199 -14.80 -15.05 -17.51
N LYS A 200 -15.47 -14.36 -16.55
CA LYS A 200 -16.92 -14.38 -16.41
C LYS A 200 -17.56 -13.03 -16.81
N ALA A 201 -18.86 -13.08 -17.04
CA ALA A 201 -19.69 -11.92 -17.38
C ALA A 201 -20.72 -11.58 -16.27
N ASP A 202 -20.71 -12.32 -15.17
CA ASP A 202 -21.60 -12.04 -14.03
C ASP A 202 -21.08 -10.83 -13.25
N LEU A 203 -21.96 -9.84 -13.04
CA LEU A 203 -21.64 -8.65 -12.26
C LEU A 203 -21.49 -9.01 -10.78
N LYS A 204 -20.43 -8.53 -10.18
CA LYS A 204 -20.22 -8.64 -8.73
C LYS A 204 -21.16 -7.68 -7.97
N PRO A 205 -21.55 -8.04 -6.73
CA PRO A 205 -22.42 -7.18 -5.89
C PRO A 205 -21.86 -5.77 -5.67
N GLU A 206 -20.53 -5.62 -5.66
CA GLU A 206 -19.84 -4.33 -5.50
C GLU A 206 -20.12 -3.37 -6.65
N SER A 207 -20.58 -3.87 -7.81
CA SER A 207 -20.98 -3.05 -8.96
C SER A 207 -22.27 -2.28 -8.75
N ASN A 208 -23.08 -2.63 -7.72
CA ASN A 208 -24.40 -2.03 -7.48
C ASN A 208 -24.35 -0.51 -7.30
N GLY A 209 -23.29 0.02 -6.69
CA GLY A 209 -23.08 1.46 -6.54
C GLY A 209 -22.99 2.17 -7.89
N ALA A 210 -22.17 1.65 -8.80
CA ALA A 210 -21.99 2.21 -10.16
C ALA A 210 -23.26 2.09 -10.99
N LEU A 211 -23.95 0.95 -10.93
CA LEU A 211 -25.22 0.74 -11.63
C LEU A 211 -26.28 1.76 -11.17
N LYS A 212 -26.35 2.05 -9.87
CA LYS A 212 -27.29 3.04 -9.30
C LYS A 212 -27.01 4.44 -9.83
N GLU A 213 -25.72 4.84 -9.92
CA GLU A 213 -25.36 6.17 -10.45
C GLU A 213 -25.63 6.29 -11.96
N ILE A 214 -25.37 5.23 -12.75
CA ILE A 214 -25.73 5.20 -14.18
C ILE A 214 -27.25 5.32 -14.35
N ALA A 215 -28.04 4.61 -13.56
CA ALA A 215 -29.49 4.69 -13.58
C ALA A 215 -29.99 6.09 -13.19
N ALA A 216 -29.38 6.72 -12.18
CA ALA A 216 -29.69 8.08 -11.76
C ALA A 216 -29.36 9.13 -12.86
N LEU A 217 -28.23 8.96 -13.55
CA LEU A 217 -27.89 9.76 -14.74
C LEU A 217 -28.99 9.67 -15.82
N LEU A 218 -29.38 8.43 -16.16
CA LEU A 218 -30.40 8.18 -17.16
C LEU A 218 -31.79 8.70 -16.74
N ALA A 219 -32.10 8.70 -15.44
CA ALA A 219 -33.34 9.29 -14.90
C ALA A 219 -33.33 10.83 -15.01
N LYS A 220 -32.17 11.47 -14.71
CA LYS A 220 -32.01 12.94 -14.86
C LYS A 220 -32.02 13.41 -16.32
N SER A 221 -31.60 12.54 -17.25
CA SER A 221 -31.47 12.85 -18.69
C SER A 221 -32.38 11.93 -19.51
N PRO A 222 -33.69 12.19 -19.61
CA PRO A 222 -34.65 11.27 -20.23
C PRO A 222 -34.40 10.95 -21.71
N THR A 223 -33.78 11.84 -22.46
CA THR A 223 -33.46 11.67 -23.88
C THR A 223 -32.13 11.00 -24.13
N LEU A 224 -31.25 10.88 -23.11
CA LEU A 224 -29.94 10.28 -23.23
C LEU A 224 -30.04 8.79 -23.59
N LYS A 225 -29.36 8.40 -24.64
CA LYS A 225 -29.18 7.01 -25.07
C LYS A 225 -27.68 6.67 -25.02
N LEU A 226 -27.36 5.42 -24.63
CA LEU A 226 -25.98 4.98 -24.42
C LEU A 226 -25.72 3.64 -25.11
N HIS A 227 -24.56 3.55 -25.76
CA HIS A 227 -23.88 2.26 -25.92
C HIS A 227 -23.14 1.93 -24.64
N VAL A 228 -23.33 0.71 -24.16
CA VAL A 228 -22.53 0.10 -23.09
C VAL A 228 -21.49 -0.76 -23.75
N VAL A 229 -20.22 -0.35 -23.73
CA VAL A 229 -19.14 -1.00 -24.48
C VAL A 229 -18.19 -1.71 -23.53
N GLY A 230 -18.10 -3.03 -23.69
CA GLY A 230 -17.15 -3.85 -22.93
C GLY A 230 -15.77 -3.89 -23.59
N HIS A 231 -14.74 -3.91 -22.77
CA HIS A 231 -13.33 -4.04 -23.15
C HIS A 231 -12.63 -5.15 -22.37
N THR A 232 -11.58 -5.74 -22.94
CA THR A 232 -10.67 -6.67 -22.29
C THR A 232 -9.23 -6.20 -22.42
N ASP A 233 -8.33 -6.84 -21.69
CA ASP A 233 -6.91 -6.85 -22.03
C ASP A 233 -6.64 -7.77 -23.22
N ASN A 234 -5.36 -7.93 -23.59
CA ASN A 234 -4.94 -8.74 -24.73
C ASN A 234 -4.65 -10.22 -24.38
N VAL A 235 -4.96 -10.67 -23.16
CA VAL A 235 -4.71 -12.07 -22.76
C VAL A 235 -5.80 -12.98 -23.32
N GLY A 236 -5.38 -14.03 -24.07
CA GLY A 236 -6.27 -14.99 -24.69
C GLY A 236 -6.59 -14.69 -26.16
N ALA A 237 -7.46 -15.50 -26.75
CA ALA A 237 -7.83 -15.38 -28.16
C ALA A 237 -8.75 -14.18 -28.44
N LEU A 238 -8.52 -13.46 -29.53
CA LEU A 238 -9.29 -12.28 -29.90
C LEU A 238 -10.80 -12.55 -29.95
N ALA A 239 -11.22 -13.66 -30.59
CA ALA A 239 -12.64 -14.00 -30.71
C ALA A 239 -13.31 -14.23 -29.34
N GLN A 240 -12.61 -14.85 -28.40
CA GLN A 240 -13.10 -15.06 -27.02
C GLN A 240 -13.21 -13.74 -26.26
N ASN A 241 -12.24 -12.82 -26.43
CA ASN A 241 -12.26 -11.50 -25.81
C ASN A 241 -13.37 -10.61 -26.36
N LEU A 242 -13.64 -10.66 -27.67
CA LEU A 242 -14.77 -9.97 -28.30
C LEU A 242 -16.11 -10.48 -27.72
N ASP A 243 -16.30 -11.78 -27.64
CA ASP A 243 -17.50 -12.38 -27.05
C ASP A 243 -17.64 -12.03 -25.57
N LEU A 244 -16.57 -12.19 -24.76
CA LEU A 244 -16.58 -11.89 -23.33
C LEU A 244 -16.93 -10.42 -23.07
N SER A 245 -16.32 -9.51 -23.81
CA SER A 245 -16.58 -8.07 -23.67
C SER A 245 -18.04 -7.72 -23.97
N LYS A 246 -18.62 -8.31 -25.02
CA LYS A 246 -20.03 -8.13 -25.37
C LYS A 246 -20.97 -8.70 -24.31
N ARG A 247 -20.69 -9.91 -23.78
CA ARG A 247 -21.49 -10.51 -22.70
C ARG A 247 -21.42 -9.67 -21.41
N ARG A 248 -20.28 -9.07 -21.07
CA ARG A 248 -20.15 -8.17 -19.93
C ARG A 248 -20.99 -6.90 -20.11
N ALA A 249 -20.94 -6.28 -21.28
CA ALA A 249 -21.81 -5.15 -21.61
C ALA A 249 -23.30 -5.52 -21.54
N GLN A 250 -23.68 -6.70 -22.04
CA GLN A 250 -25.04 -7.22 -21.95
C GLN A 250 -25.50 -7.43 -20.50
N ALA A 251 -24.64 -7.93 -19.63
CA ALA A 251 -24.96 -8.08 -18.20
C ALA A 251 -25.27 -6.72 -17.53
N VAL A 252 -24.51 -5.68 -17.87
CA VAL A 252 -24.76 -4.30 -17.40
C VAL A 252 -26.11 -3.79 -17.91
N VAL A 253 -26.40 -3.93 -19.21
CA VAL A 253 -27.68 -3.53 -19.81
C VAL A 253 -28.84 -4.29 -19.15
N THR A 254 -28.69 -5.59 -18.93
CA THR A 254 -29.71 -6.41 -18.25
C THR A 254 -29.95 -5.90 -16.83
N ALA A 255 -28.90 -5.64 -16.05
CA ALA A 255 -29.03 -5.11 -14.69
C ALA A 255 -29.76 -3.75 -14.67
N LEU A 256 -29.36 -2.83 -15.57
CA LEU A 256 -30.00 -1.50 -15.67
C LEU A 256 -31.47 -1.58 -16.06
N THR A 257 -31.84 -2.49 -16.96
CA THR A 257 -33.24 -2.63 -17.43
C THR A 257 -34.11 -3.38 -16.43
N THR A 258 -33.61 -4.47 -15.83
CA THR A 258 -34.42 -5.31 -14.92
C THR A 258 -34.49 -4.76 -13.51
N THR A 259 -33.36 -4.37 -12.94
CA THR A 259 -33.27 -3.91 -11.53
C THR A 259 -33.60 -2.44 -11.40
N TYR A 260 -33.07 -1.60 -12.31
CA TYR A 260 -33.22 -0.14 -12.23
C TYR A 260 -34.29 0.42 -13.16
N ARG A 261 -35.00 -0.45 -13.92
CA ARG A 261 -36.12 -0.10 -14.78
C ARG A 261 -35.82 0.95 -15.86
N VAL A 262 -34.58 1.02 -16.32
CA VAL A 262 -34.21 1.87 -17.46
C VAL A 262 -34.83 1.28 -18.72
N ALA A 263 -35.45 2.12 -19.56
CA ALA A 263 -36.08 1.68 -20.81
C ALA A 263 -35.03 1.04 -21.75
N ALA A 264 -35.27 -0.18 -22.16
CA ALA A 264 -34.31 -0.96 -22.99
C ALA A 264 -33.93 -0.25 -24.32
N ALA A 265 -34.87 0.50 -24.92
CA ALA A 265 -34.60 1.29 -26.13
C ALA A 265 -33.55 2.40 -25.99
N ARG A 266 -33.09 2.65 -24.75
CA ARG A 266 -32.04 3.66 -24.44
C ARG A 266 -30.67 3.08 -24.30
N LEU A 267 -30.51 1.75 -24.31
CA LEU A 267 -29.28 1.05 -24.02
C LEU A 267 -28.96 0.05 -25.12
N HIS A 268 -27.73 0.09 -25.62
CA HIS A 268 -27.17 -0.88 -26.53
C HIS A 268 -25.92 -1.54 -25.92
N ALA A 269 -25.82 -2.87 -26.01
CA ALA A 269 -24.64 -3.61 -25.51
C ALA A 269 -23.71 -3.96 -26.66
N ASP A 270 -22.46 -3.49 -26.58
CA ASP A 270 -21.42 -3.76 -27.56
C ASP A 270 -20.14 -4.27 -26.86
N GLY A 271 -19.27 -4.95 -27.62
CA GLY A 271 -17.99 -5.43 -27.11
C GLY A 271 -16.91 -5.31 -28.16
N VAL A 272 -15.79 -4.69 -27.81
CA VAL A 272 -14.65 -4.47 -28.68
C VAL A 272 -13.42 -5.28 -28.28
N GLY A 273 -13.53 -6.09 -27.22
CA GLY A 273 -12.41 -6.90 -26.72
C GLY A 273 -11.18 -6.03 -26.44
N PRO A 274 -9.98 -6.47 -26.91
CA PRO A 274 -8.72 -5.73 -26.69
C PRO A 274 -8.44 -4.66 -27.75
N LEU A 275 -9.35 -4.39 -28.68
CA LEU A 275 -9.06 -3.56 -29.87
C LEU A 275 -8.99 -2.05 -29.61
N ALA A 276 -9.43 -1.60 -28.43
CA ALA A 276 -9.35 -0.18 -28.03
C ALA A 276 -8.68 -0.05 -26.64
N PRO A 277 -7.36 -0.30 -26.53
CA PRO A 277 -6.64 -0.18 -25.27
C PRO A 277 -6.47 1.29 -24.88
N VAL A 278 -6.59 1.59 -23.58
CA VAL A 278 -6.30 2.92 -22.99
C VAL A 278 -4.93 2.94 -22.28
N ALA A 279 -4.28 1.79 -22.17
CA ALA A 279 -2.93 1.65 -21.62
C ALA A 279 -2.21 0.47 -22.28
N SER A 280 -0.86 0.42 -22.18
CA SER A 280 -0.08 -0.74 -22.65
C SER A 280 -0.53 -2.03 -21.94
N ASN A 281 -0.62 -3.14 -22.69
CA ASN A 281 -0.89 -4.47 -22.16
C ASN A 281 0.35 -5.21 -21.62
N ASP A 282 1.55 -4.59 -21.65
CA ASP A 282 2.80 -5.24 -21.25
C ASP A 282 2.83 -5.53 -19.74
N GLY A 283 2.26 -4.64 -18.93
CA GLY A 283 2.18 -4.78 -17.48
C GLY A 283 0.75 -4.96 -16.98
N GLU A 284 0.60 -5.57 -15.78
CA GLU A 284 -0.71 -5.80 -15.17
C GLU A 284 -1.47 -4.50 -14.90
N ALA A 285 -0.78 -3.45 -14.47
CA ALA A 285 -1.40 -2.14 -14.23
C ALA A 285 -2.08 -1.56 -15.49
N GLY A 286 -1.50 -1.78 -16.67
CA GLY A 286 -2.10 -1.37 -17.94
C GLY A 286 -3.25 -2.30 -18.35
N ARG A 287 -3.07 -3.62 -18.22
CA ARG A 287 -4.14 -4.59 -18.48
C ARG A 287 -5.37 -4.34 -17.61
N ALA A 288 -5.18 -4.01 -16.33
CA ALA A 288 -6.28 -3.65 -15.43
C ALA A 288 -7.10 -2.46 -15.92
N LYS A 289 -6.46 -1.43 -16.51
CA LYS A 289 -7.15 -0.29 -17.13
C LYS A 289 -7.89 -0.68 -18.40
N ASN A 290 -7.40 -1.67 -19.13
CA ASN A 290 -8.04 -2.16 -20.37
C ASN A 290 -9.28 -3.02 -20.07
N ARG A 291 -9.34 -3.72 -18.94
CA ARG A 291 -10.52 -4.48 -18.48
C ARG A 291 -11.58 -3.54 -17.89
N ARG A 292 -12.35 -2.89 -18.73
CA ARG A 292 -13.33 -1.87 -18.34
C ARG A 292 -14.65 -1.98 -19.11
N VAL A 293 -15.65 -1.25 -18.65
CA VAL A 293 -16.89 -0.96 -19.43
C VAL A 293 -17.00 0.54 -19.60
N GLU A 294 -17.31 0.99 -20.81
CA GLU A 294 -17.55 2.39 -21.12
C GLU A 294 -19.02 2.64 -21.42
N MET A 295 -19.52 3.81 -20.96
CA MET A 295 -20.78 4.39 -21.40
C MET A 295 -20.44 5.37 -22.53
N VAL A 296 -21.00 5.17 -23.73
CA VAL A 296 -20.77 6.00 -24.91
C VAL A 296 -22.08 6.64 -25.33
N LYS A 297 -22.08 7.96 -25.44
CA LYS A 297 -23.27 8.73 -25.85
C LYS A 297 -23.61 8.44 -27.32
N GLN A 298 -24.89 8.13 -27.60
CA GLN A 298 -25.42 8.00 -28.96
C GLN A 298 -25.70 9.36 -29.58
#